data_827e3160b38dee05c9bcf6fabae15afc
#
_entry.id   827e3160b38dee05c9bcf6fabae15afc
#
_cell.length_a   1.000
_cell.length_b   1.000
_cell.length_c   1.000
_cell.angle_alpha   90.00
_cell.angle_beta   90.00
_cell.angle_gamma   90.00
#
_symmetry.space_group_name_H-M   'P 1'
#
loop_
_entity.id
_entity.type
_entity.pdbx_description
1 polymer ?
#
loop_
_entity_poly.entity_id
_entity_poly.type
_entity_poly.pdbx_seq_one_letter_code
_entity_poly.pdbx_strand_id
1 'polypeptide(L)'
;GVGGGGANPAFVASITEQDAGADNPMASRAVFRSAYVAASYTSDHEDTWVESMLTTKTGDANYPGTAAASENWPGFAAGDQGVLNTMAPKYFNVSAIVDLAVKPPLLWIRGDSDAIVADATFFDINYLGQAGVIPGWPGEDVAPAQPMISQTRAVFDKYAANGGTHLACEDIATL
;
A
#
# COMPACT_ATOMS: atom_id res chain seq x y z
N GLY A 1 -8.33 5.04 1.41
CA GLY A 1 -7.92 4.14 0.32
C GLY A 1 -9.10 3.65 -0.51
N VAL A 2 -8.87 3.47 -1.77
CA VAL A 2 -9.88 3.10 -2.78
C VAL A 2 -10.04 1.57 -2.93
N GLY A 3 -9.34 0.78 -2.12
CA GLY A 3 -9.45 -0.67 -2.11
C GLY A 3 -9.14 -1.31 -3.46
N GLY A 4 -9.92 -2.32 -3.86
CA GLY A 4 -9.75 -3.05 -5.11
C GLY A 4 -9.78 -2.20 -6.37
N GLY A 5 -10.50 -1.06 -6.34
CA GLY A 5 -10.52 -0.10 -7.44
C GLY A 5 -9.20 0.63 -7.70
N GLY A 6 -8.26 0.60 -6.74
CA GLY A 6 -6.93 1.21 -6.87
C GLY A 6 -5.88 0.32 -7.52
N ALA A 7 -6.19 -0.95 -7.79
CA ALA A 7 -5.23 -1.85 -8.42
C ALA A 7 -4.97 -1.46 -9.88
N ASN A 8 -3.72 -1.57 -10.32
CA ASN A 8 -3.38 -1.41 -11.73
C ASN A 8 -3.89 -2.63 -12.51
N PRO A 9 -4.83 -2.45 -13.46
CA PRO A 9 -5.41 -3.58 -14.19
C PRO A 9 -4.39 -4.33 -15.05
N ALA A 10 -3.33 -3.67 -15.53
CA ALA A 10 -2.27 -4.33 -16.27
C ALA A 10 -1.43 -5.27 -15.38
N PHE A 11 -1.24 -4.91 -14.10
CA PHE A 11 -0.60 -5.81 -13.13
C PHE A 11 -1.49 -7.01 -12.80
N VAL A 12 -2.80 -6.79 -12.61
CA VAL A 12 -3.76 -7.88 -12.38
C VAL A 12 -3.78 -8.86 -13.56
N ALA A 13 -3.79 -8.34 -14.80
CA ALA A 13 -3.73 -9.15 -16.02
C ALA A 13 -2.42 -9.98 -16.07
N SER A 14 -1.28 -9.36 -15.78
CA SER A 14 0.03 -10.02 -15.76
C SER A 14 0.09 -11.20 -14.76
N ILE A 15 -0.49 -11.03 -13.56
CA ILE A 15 -0.61 -12.13 -12.59
C ILE A 15 -1.50 -13.24 -13.15
N THR A 16 -2.64 -12.89 -13.75
CA THR A 16 -3.59 -13.85 -14.32
C THR A 16 -2.94 -14.66 -15.45
N GLU A 17 -2.12 -14.02 -16.25
CA GLU A 17 -1.39 -14.62 -17.37
C GLU A 17 -0.10 -15.35 -16.95
N GLN A 18 0.24 -15.32 -15.65
CA GLN A 18 1.45 -15.94 -15.09
C GLN A 18 2.74 -15.36 -15.69
N ASP A 19 2.75 -14.04 -15.95
CA ASP A 19 3.91 -13.36 -16.53
C ASP A 19 5.02 -13.15 -15.49
N ALA A 20 6.07 -13.95 -15.59
CA ALA A 20 7.30 -13.86 -14.78
C ALA A 20 8.42 -13.07 -15.48
N GLY A 21 8.17 -12.48 -16.65
CA GLY A 21 9.15 -11.78 -17.45
C GLY A 21 9.73 -10.53 -16.78
N ALA A 22 10.79 -10.00 -17.36
CA ALA A 22 11.39 -8.74 -16.91
C ALA A 22 11.12 -7.58 -17.89
N ASP A 23 10.70 -7.88 -19.12
CA ASP A 23 10.52 -6.88 -20.18
C ASP A 23 9.17 -6.12 -20.06
N ASN A 24 8.16 -6.75 -19.46
CA ASN A 24 6.90 -6.10 -19.15
C ASN A 24 7.02 -5.40 -17.78
N PRO A 25 6.91 -4.07 -17.69
CA PRO A 25 7.02 -3.35 -16.41
C PRO A 25 5.94 -3.71 -15.40
N MET A 26 4.85 -4.36 -15.83
CA MET A 26 3.78 -4.85 -14.96
C MET A 26 3.88 -6.34 -14.68
N ALA A 27 4.89 -7.05 -15.19
CA ALA A 27 5.16 -8.44 -14.79
C ALA A 27 5.58 -8.54 -13.33
N SER A 28 5.26 -9.65 -12.68
CA SER A 28 5.54 -9.85 -11.24
C SER A 28 7.01 -9.61 -10.89
N ARG A 29 7.96 -10.02 -11.72
CA ARG A 29 9.40 -9.77 -11.51
C ARG A 29 9.76 -8.30 -11.58
N ALA A 30 9.24 -7.57 -12.58
CA ALA A 30 9.50 -6.14 -12.72
C ALA A 30 8.93 -5.35 -11.54
N VAL A 31 7.72 -5.68 -11.11
CA VAL A 31 7.08 -5.06 -9.95
C VAL A 31 7.82 -5.40 -8.66
N PHE A 32 8.26 -6.66 -8.47
CA PHE A 32 9.09 -7.05 -7.32
C PHE A 32 10.34 -6.16 -7.22
N ARG A 33 11.10 -6.03 -8.31
CA ARG A 33 12.34 -5.25 -8.34
C ARG A 33 12.14 -3.74 -8.21
N SER A 34 11.02 -3.22 -8.68
CA SER A 34 10.77 -1.76 -8.67
C SER A 34 10.05 -1.25 -7.45
N ALA A 35 9.31 -2.11 -6.73
CA ALA A 35 8.43 -1.67 -5.66
C ALA A 35 8.62 -2.42 -4.32
N TYR A 36 9.04 -3.69 -4.34
CA TYR A 36 9.06 -4.50 -3.12
C TYR A 36 10.43 -4.63 -2.48
N VAL A 37 11.49 -4.36 -3.22
CA VAL A 37 12.86 -4.43 -2.73
C VAL A 37 13.65 -3.18 -3.14
N ALA A 38 14.68 -2.84 -2.38
CA ALA A 38 15.58 -1.75 -2.75
C ALA A 38 16.29 -2.06 -4.08
N ALA A 39 16.58 -1.02 -4.87
CA ALA A 39 17.19 -1.17 -6.21
C ALA A 39 18.54 -1.91 -6.20
N SER A 40 19.25 -1.87 -5.08
CA SER A 40 20.52 -2.59 -4.88
C SER A 40 20.35 -4.02 -4.38
N TYR A 41 19.12 -4.43 -4.07
CA TYR A 41 18.87 -5.74 -3.50
C TYR A 41 19.06 -6.85 -4.55
N THR A 42 19.75 -7.90 -4.15
CA THR A 42 19.94 -9.12 -4.95
C THR A 42 19.75 -10.35 -4.06
N SER A 43 19.15 -11.39 -4.59
CA SER A 43 18.95 -12.65 -3.86
C SER A 43 18.89 -13.83 -4.81
N ASP A 44 19.50 -14.95 -4.40
CA ASP A 44 19.37 -16.23 -5.07
C ASP A 44 17.95 -16.82 -4.98
N HIS A 45 17.07 -16.22 -4.17
CA HIS A 45 15.69 -16.64 -3.97
C HIS A 45 14.67 -15.81 -4.75
N GLU A 46 15.10 -14.88 -5.62
CA GLU A 46 14.19 -14.01 -6.37
C GLU A 46 13.16 -14.81 -7.16
N ASP A 47 13.57 -15.89 -7.82
CA ASP A 47 12.65 -16.74 -8.57
C ASP A 47 11.55 -17.33 -7.69
N THR A 48 11.91 -17.80 -6.49
CA THR A 48 10.94 -18.32 -5.52
C THR A 48 9.90 -17.27 -5.11
N TRP A 49 10.33 -16.02 -4.93
CA TRP A 49 9.42 -14.94 -4.54
C TRP A 49 8.52 -14.51 -5.70
N VAL A 50 9.06 -14.43 -6.91
CA VAL A 50 8.26 -14.16 -8.11
C VAL A 50 7.24 -15.27 -8.35
N GLU A 51 7.62 -16.52 -8.23
CA GLU A 51 6.70 -17.67 -8.29
C GLU A 51 5.61 -17.57 -7.22
N SER A 52 5.99 -17.18 -5.98
CA SER A 52 5.02 -16.95 -4.91
C SER A 52 4.02 -15.84 -5.26
N MET A 53 4.46 -14.73 -5.85
CA MET A 53 3.56 -13.67 -6.33
C MET A 53 2.57 -14.21 -7.36
N LEU A 54 3.02 -15.06 -8.29
CA LEU A 54 2.19 -15.67 -9.32
C LEU A 54 1.17 -16.69 -8.79
N THR A 55 1.31 -17.18 -7.55
CA THR A 55 0.27 -17.99 -6.91
C THR A 55 -0.97 -17.19 -6.50
N THR A 56 -0.90 -15.87 -6.59
CA THR A 56 -2.01 -14.98 -6.24
C THR A 56 -3.23 -15.26 -7.12
N LYS A 57 -4.34 -15.61 -6.50
CA LYS A 57 -5.61 -15.73 -7.21
C LYS A 57 -6.18 -14.35 -7.51
N THR A 58 -6.53 -14.12 -8.78
CA THR A 58 -7.18 -12.87 -9.22
C THR A 58 -8.69 -12.99 -9.22
N GLY A 59 -9.39 -11.85 -9.20
CA GLY A 59 -10.84 -11.72 -9.27
C GLY A 59 -11.49 -11.04 -8.07
N ASP A 60 -12.80 -10.89 -8.13
CA ASP A 60 -13.60 -10.10 -7.19
C ASP A 60 -13.46 -10.56 -5.73
N ALA A 61 -13.49 -11.86 -5.49
CA ALA A 61 -13.36 -12.44 -4.15
C ALA A 61 -11.89 -12.57 -3.68
N ASN A 62 -10.92 -12.23 -4.53
CA ASN A 62 -9.49 -12.44 -4.31
C ASN A 62 -8.71 -11.12 -4.47
N TYR A 63 -7.66 -11.11 -5.31
CA TYR A 63 -6.90 -9.92 -5.65
C TYR A 63 -7.35 -9.39 -7.05
N PRO A 64 -7.65 -8.12 -7.20
CA PRO A 64 -7.60 -7.05 -6.19
C PRO A 64 -8.85 -6.95 -5.31
N GLY A 65 -9.98 -7.50 -5.73
CA GLY A 65 -11.29 -7.32 -5.17
C GLY A 65 -12.17 -6.36 -5.97
N THR A 66 -13.39 -6.16 -5.47
CA THR A 66 -14.39 -5.29 -6.08
C THR A 66 -14.13 -3.80 -5.84
N ALA A 67 -14.69 -2.96 -6.70
CA ALA A 67 -14.80 -1.51 -6.49
C ALA A 67 -16.27 -1.11 -6.40
N ALA A 68 -16.56 -0.08 -5.63
CA ALA A 68 -17.86 0.58 -5.60
C ALA A 68 -17.78 1.91 -6.39
N ALA A 69 -18.89 2.31 -7.02
CA ALA A 69 -18.98 3.64 -7.60
C ALA A 69 -18.98 4.71 -6.50
N SER A 70 -18.41 5.87 -6.77
CA SER A 70 -18.37 7.02 -5.87
C SER A 70 -18.61 8.31 -6.64
N GLU A 71 -19.39 9.22 -6.05
CA GLU A 71 -19.55 10.57 -6.60
C GLU A 71 -18.32 11.45 -6.31
N ASN A 72 -17.50 11.04 -5.34
CA ASN A 72 -16.24 11.72 -5.04
C ASN A 72 -15.15 11.27 -6.02
N TRP A 73 -14.22 12.17 -6.32
CA TRP A 73 -13.01 11.82 -7.06
C TRP A 73 -12.25 10.69 -6.34
N PRO A 74 -11.71 9.71 -7.04
CA PRO A 74 -11.58 9.54 -8.49
C PRO A 74 -12.76 8.83 -9.17
N GLY A 75 -13.95 8.79 -8.59
CA GLY A 75 -15.15 8.17 -9.16
C GLY A 75 -15.40 6.75 -8.68
N PHE A 76 -14.53 6.22 -7.82
CA PHE A 76 -14.67 4.88 -7.23
C PHE A 76 -14.15 4.85 -5.78
N ALA A 77 -14.59 3.85 -5.04
CA ALA A 77 -14.25 3.59 -3.64
C ALA A 77 -14.03 2.09 -3.42
N ALA A 78 -13.63 1.75 -2.19
CA ALA A 78 -13.50 0.35 -1.79
C ALA A 78 -14.84 -0.41 -1.93
N GLY A 79 -14.80 -1.54 -2.61
CA GLY A 79 -15.91 -2.48 -2.68
C GLY A 79 -16.10 -3.27 -1.39
N ASP A 80 -16.73 -4.43 -1.47
CA ASP A 80 -17.09 -5.28 -0.34
C ASP A 80 -16.43 -6.66 -0.35
N GLN A 81 -15.69 -7.00 -1.40
CA GLN A 81 -14.99 -8.28 -1.55
C GLN A 81 -13.55 -8.07 -1.99
N GLY A 82 -12.70 -9.02 -1.66
CA GLY A 82 -11.32 -9.12 -2.12
C GLY A 82 -10.29 -8.42 -1.23
N VAL A 83 -9.05 -8.79 -1.45
CA VAL A 83 -7.95 -8.56 -0.50
C VAL A 83 -7.60 -7.08 -0.30
N LEU A 84 -7.60 -6.26 -1.36
CA LEU A 84 -7.25 -4.84 -1.20
C LEU A 84 -8.31 -4.04 -0.44
N ASN A 85 -9.56 -4.51 -0.42
CA ASN A 85 -10.61 -3.87 0.35
C ASN A 85 -10.38 -4.02 1.86
N THR A 86 -9.71 -5.08 2.29
CA THR A 86 -9.38 -5.27 3.72
C THR A 86 -8.48 -4.17 4.28
N MET A 87 -7.70 -3.50 3.43
CA MET A 87 -6.83 -2.39 3.82
C MET A 87 -7.51 -1.02 3.77
N ALA A 88 -8.76 -0.95 3.26
CA ALA A 88 -9.48 0.31 3.22
C ALA A 88 -9.92 0.74 4.64
N PRO A 89 -9.77 2.02 5.02
CA PRO A 89 -10.14 2.51 6.37
C PRO A 89 -11.59 2.24 6.76
N LYS A 90 -12.47 2.05 5.79
CA LYS A 90 -13.87 1.64 5.97
C LYS A 90 -13.99 0.28 6.68
N TYR A 91 -13.02 -0.63 6.45
CA TYR A 91 -13.04 -1.99 7.00
C TYR A 91 -11.96 -2.23 8.04
N PHE A 92 -10.86 -1.51 7.96
CA PHE A 92 -9.72 -1.70 8.84
C PHE A 92 -9.11 -0.36 9.27
N ASN A 93 -9.23 -0.06 10.55
CA ASN A 93 -8.63 1.12 11.16
C ASN A 93 -8.17 0.77 12.58
N VAL A 94 -6.87 0.80 12.81
CA VAL A 94 -6.25 0.48 14.10
C VAL A 94 -5.81 1.71 14.89
N SER A 95 -6.18 2.92 14.48
CA SER A 95 -5.78 4.15 15.17
C SER A 95 -6.26 4.21 16.63
N ALA A 96 -7.33 3.47 16.96
CA ALA A 96 -7.84 3.32 18.34
C ALA A 96 -6.85 2.60 19.29
N ILE A 97 -5.72 2.06 18.80
CA ILE A 97 -4.67 1.48 19.63
C ILE A 97 -4.18 2.47 20.73
N VAL A 98 -4.25 3.76 20.46
CA VAL A 98 -3.87 4.81 21.42
C VAL A 98 -4.75 4.87 22.65
N ASP A 99 -5.96 4.32 22.59
CA ASP A 99 -6.97 4.35 23.64
C ASP A 99 -7.07 3.02 24.43
N LEU A 100 -6.23 2.02 24.12
CA LEU A 100 -6.21 0.76 24.84
C LEU A 100 -5.90 0.99 26.33
N ALA A 101 -6.62 0.31 27.20
CA ALA A 101 -6.36 0.36 28.65
C ALA A 101 -5.02 -0.31 29.00
N VAL A 102 -4.69 -1.42 28.36
CA VAL A 102 -3.39 -2.10 28.45
C VAL A 102 -2.65 -1.88 27.14
N LYS A 103 -1.51 -1.24 27.23
CA LYS A 103 -0.69 -0.86 26.06
C LYS A 103 0.53 -1.78 25.94
N PRO A 104 0.57 -2.72 24.98
CA PRO A 104 1.75 -3.51 24.70
C PRO A 104 2.89 -2.61 24.15
N PRO A 105 4.16 -2.94 24.36
CA PRO A 105 5.24 -2.25 23.69
C PRO A 105 5.14 -2.50 22.17
N LEU A 106 5.37 -1.47 21.38
CA LEU A 106 5.33 -1.54 19.92
C LEU A 106 6.73 -1.42 19.34
N LEU A 107 7.01 -2.21 18.31
CA LEU A 107 8.19 -2.08 17.47
C LEU A 107 7.72 -1.81 16.04
N TRP A 108 8.14 -0.68 15.49
CA TRP A 108 7.91 -0.32 14.10
C TRP A 108 9.20 -0.44 13.31
N ILE A 109 9.19 -1.32 12.33
CA ILE A 109 10.32 -1.56 11.41
C ILE A 109 9.86 -1.18 10.01
N ARG A 110 10.63 -0.35 9.31
CA ARG A 110 10.40 -0.01 7.91
C ARG A 110 11.71 0.23 7.15
N GLY A 111 11.68 0.05 5.84
CA GLY A 111 12.74 0.54 4.95
C GLY A 111 12.67 2.07 4.80
N ASP A 112 13.82 2.72 4.71
CA ASP A 112 13.91 4.17 4.45
C ASP A 112 13.52 4.53 3.02
N SER A 113 13.69 3.57 2.09
CA SER A 113 13.42 3.70 0.65
C SER A 113 12.14 2.98 0.22
N ASP A 114 11.21 2.69 1.16
CA ASP A 114 9.94 2.04 0.84
C ASP A 114 9.15 2.86 -0.17
N ALA A 115 8.94 2.30 -1.37
CA ALA A 115 8.24 2.95 -2.47
C ALA A 115 6.71 2.91 -2.30
N ILE A 116 6.20 2.02 -1.45
CA ILE A 116 4.76 1.80 -1.26
C ILE A 116 4.26 2.59 -0.06
N VAL A 117 4.88 2.41 1.12
CA VAL A 117 4.50 3.08 2.36
C VAL A 117 5.39 4.30 2.58
N ALA A 118 5.03 5.40 1.97
CA ALA A 118 5.74 6.67 2.02
C ALA A 118 4.76 7.85 2.18
N ASP A 119 5.28 9.03 2.53
CA ASP A 119 4.46 10.25 2.59
C ASP A 119 4.13 10.81 1.20
N ALA A 120 4.91 10.42 0.18
CA ALA A 120 4.67 10.73 -1.21
C ALA A 120 4.94 9.47 -2.05
N THR A 121 3.90 8.84 -2.56
CA THR A 121 4.02 7.56 -3.25
C THR A 121 3.06 7.44 -4.43
N PHE A 122 3.52 6.82 -5.51
CA PHE A 122 2.66 6.47 -6.66
C PHE A 122 1.68 5.32 -6.36
N PHE A 123 1.70 4.75 -5.17
CA PHE A 123 0.68 3.82 -4.68
C PHE A 123 -0.49 4.52 -3.97
N ASP A 124 -0.47 5.85 -3.87
CA ASP A 124 -1.60 6.67 -3.42
C ASP A 124 -2.25 7.39 -4.61
N ILE A 125 -3.51 7.08 -4.85
CA ILE A 125 -4.31 7.69 -5.94
C ILE A 125 -4.40 9.22 -5.80
N ASN A 126 -4.51 9.74 -4.57
CA ASN A 126 -4.56 11.17 -4.35
C ASN A 126 -3.22 11.84 -4.70
N TYR A 127 -2.11 11.20 -4.36
CA TYR A 127 -0.79 11.66 -4.79
C TYR A 127 -0.61 11.59 -6.31
N LEU A 128 -1.10 10.54 -6.97
CA LEU A 128 -1.13 10.46 -8.43
C LEU A 128 -1.94 11.60 -9.07
N GLY A 129 -3.06 11.97 -8.45
CA GLY A 129 -3.84 13.14 -8.87
C GLY A 129 -3.06 14.44 -8.69
N GLN A 130 -2.45 14.64 -7.52
CA GLN A 130 -1.63 15.81 -7.20
C GLN A 130 -0.43 15.95 -8.16
N ALA A 131 0.18 14.83 -8.53
CA ALA A 131 1.29 14.76 -9.49
C ALA A 131 0.83 14.91 -10.96
N GLY A 132 -0.48 15.06 -11.23
CA GLY A 132 -1.03 15.22 -12.58
C GLY A 132 -1.09 13.93 -13.40
N VAL A 133 -0.87 12.78 -12.81
CA VAL A 133 -0.93 11.46 -13.49
C VAL A 133 -2.38 11.04 -13.72
N ILE A 134 -3.25 11.29 -12.75
CA ILE A 134 -4.69 11.05 -12.86
C ILE A 134 -5.40 12.41 -13.04
N PRO A 135 -6.14 12.59 -14.13
CA PRO A 135 -6.81 13.88 -14.42
C PRO A 135 -7.97 14.16 -13.47
N GLY A 136 -8.35 15.45 -13.39
CA GLY A 136 -9.53 15.89 -12.64
C GLY A 136 -9.36 15.91 -11.13
N TRP A 137 -8.13 15.87 -10.62
CA TRP A 137 -7.87 16.00 -9.18
C TRP A 137 -8.45 17.33 -8.64
N PRO A 138 -9.30 17.26 -7.59
CA PRO A 138 -10.07 18.42 -7.11
C PRO A 138 -9.28 19.35 -6.17
N GLY A 139 -8.00 19.06 -5.91
CA GLY A 139 -7.17 19.81 -5.00
C GLY A 139 -7.01 19.16 -3.63
N GLU A 140 -6.02 19.65 -2.90
CA GLU A 140 -5.58 19.09 -1.61
C GLU A 140 -6.66 19.18 -0.51
N ASP A 141 -7.50 20.23 -0.54
CA ASP A 141 -8.60 20.40 0.43
C ASP A 141 -9.68 19.31 0.30
N VAL A 142 -9.82 18.68 -0.88
CA VAL A 142 -10.86 17.69 -1.17
C VAL A 142 -10.30 16.26 -1.21
N ALA A 143 -9.12 16.09 -1.79
CA ALA A 143 -8.48 14.79 -1.98
C ALA A 143 -6.98 14.88 -1.65
N PRO A 144 -6.62 15.11 -0.36
CA PRO A 144 -5.22 15.19 0.05
C PRO A 144 -4.51 13.85 -0.15
N ALA A 145 -3.23 13.91 -0.52
CA ALA A 145 -2.36 12.74 -0.46
C ALA A 145 -2.28 12.20 0.97
N GLN A 146 -2.12 10.90 1.12
CA GLN A 146 -2.03 10.25 2.42
C GLN A 146 -0.55 10.16 2.87
N PRO A 147 -0.09 10.99 3.82
CA PRO A 147 1.27 10.94 4.32
C PRO A 147 1.42 9.78 5.31
N MET A 148 1.58 8.55 4.81
CA MET A 148 1.45 7.32 5.61
C MET A 148 2.47 7.21 6.74
N ILE A 149 3.71 7.68 6.51
CA ILE A 149 4.76 7.66 7.55
C ILE A 149 4.44 8.70 8.63
N SER A 150 4.13 9.92 8.25
CA SER A 150 3.79 11.00 9.19
C SER A 150 2.54 10.68 10.00
N GLN A 151 1.53 10.07 9.39
CA GLN A 151 0.33 9.59 10.08
C GLN A 151 0.65 8.49 11.11
N THR A 152 1.52 7.54 10.75
CA THR A 152 1.94 6.47 11.66
C THR A 152 2.72 7.04 12.84
N ARG A 153 3.64 7.97 12.61
CA ARG A 153 4.38 8.67 13.69
C ARG A 153 3.44 9.40 14.63
N ALA A 154 2.47 10.15 14.09
CA ALA A 154 1.50 10.86 14.90
C ALA A 154 0.65 9.93 15.80
N VAL A 155 0.33 8.73 15.31
CA VAL A 155 -0.35 7.71 16.13
C VAL A 155 0.59 7.20 17.23
N PHE A 156 1.86 6.95 16.95
CA PHE A 156 2.82 6.50 17.97
C PHE A 156 3.13 7.58 19.00
N ASP A 157 3.24 8.84 18.61
CA ASP A 157 3.38 9.96 19.54
C ASP A 157 2.21 10.05 20.50
N LYS A 158 0.99 9.92 19.98
CA LYS A 158 -0.23 9.88 20.81
C LYS A 158 -0.28 8.63 21.69
N TYR A 159 0.15 7.48 21.18
CA TYR A 159 0.26 6.24 21.94
C TYR A 159 1.21 6.41 23.13
N ALA A 160 2.37 7.02 22.93
CA ALA A 160 3.34 7.30 23.98
C ALA A 160 2.79 8.34 24.99
N ALA A 161 2.16 9.40 24.50
CA ALA A 161 1.52 10.41 25.37
C ALA A 161 0.44 9.80 26.27
N ASN A 162 -0.22 8.75 25.83
CA ASN A 162 -1.22 7.99 26.59
C ASN A 162 -0.60 6.86 27.45
N GLY A 163 0.72 6.85 27.67
CA GLY A 163 1.44 5.91 28.56
C GLY A 163 1.90 4.61 27.90
N GLY A 164 1.87 4.51 26.57
CA GLY A 164 2.46 3.42 25.82
C GLY A 164 3.96 3.61 25.59
N THR A 165 4.64 2.59 25.12
CA THR A 165 6.03 2.65 24.66
C THR A 165 6.15 2.16 23.24
N HIS A 166 6.95 2.84 22.43
CA HIS A 166 7.27 2.38 21.10
C HIS A 166 8.75 2.57 20.79
N LEU A 167 9.25 1.74 19.89
CA LEU A 167 10.57 1.85 19.29
C LEU A 167 10.38 1.87 17.77
N ALA A 168 10.90 2.89 17.11
CA ALA A 168 10.97 2.96 15.66
C ALA A 168 12.37 2.57 15.18
N CYS A 169 12.43 1.70 14.17
CA CYS A 169 13.64 1.28 13.47
C CYS A 169 13.48 1.72 12.02
N GLU A 170 13.92 2.94 11.73
CA GLU A 170 13.61 3.63 10.47
C GLU A 170 14.76 3.66 9.46
N ASP A 171 15.98 3.36 9.91
CA ASP A 171 17.19 3.47 9.09
C ASP A 171 17.68 2.10 8.57
N ILE A 172 16.76 1.23 8.16
CA ILE A 172 17.16 -0.01 7.52
C ILE A 172 17.35 0.30 6.03
N ALA A 173 18.60 0.63 5.68
CA ALA A 173 19.00 1.04 4.33
C ALA A 173 18.83 -0.04 3.25
N THR A 174 18.47 -1.27 3.64
CA THR A 174 18.23 -2.41 2.72
C THR A 174 17.37 -3.45 3.41
N LEU A 175 16.12 -3.44 3.13
CA LEU A 175 15.29 -4.65 3.22
C LEU A 175 14.92 -5.06 1.83
#